data_813401ffd6bfe687cc54c004a84472e2
#
_entry.id   813401ffd6bfe687cc54c004a84472e2
#
_cell.length_a   1.000
_cell.length_b   1.000
_cell.length_c   1.000
_cell.angle_alpha   90.00
_cell.angle_beta   90.00
_cell.angle_gamma   90.00
#
_symmetry.space_group_name_H-M   'P 1'
#
loop_
_entity.id
_entity.type
_entity.pdbx_description
1 polymer ?
#
loop_
_entity_poly.entity_id
_entity_poly.type
_entity_poly.pdbx_seq_one_letter_code
_entity_poly.pdbx_strand_id
1 'polypeptide(L)'
;MYKRQGKFIERIGSYNPNTNPATINLNFERALYWLTTGAQPTDTVRNILSKEGVLMKKHLLGGVKKGAFTEEVAEQRFEAWLKNKKSAIDAEKAKVSAAKDAAAKKRLEEETEKNKAKAEVVAAKKAAEAAAKAEAEAAAKAEEEANAVAEAPATDAAPASESAE
;
A
#
# COMPACT_ATOMS: atom_id res chain seq x y z
N MET A 1 -5.88 -2.41 44.67
CA MET A 1 -6.00 -1.75 43.33
C MET A 1 -4.60 -1.39 42.86
N TYR A 2 -4.05 -2.12 41.87
CA TYR A 2 -2.72 -1.84 41.33
C TYR A 2 -2.78 -0.54 40.55
N LYS A 3 -2.06 0.48 40.98
CA LYS A 3 -1.89 1.73 40.24
C LYS A 3 -0.99 1.46 39.02
N ARG A 4 -1.57 1.10 37.88
CA ARG A 4 -0.83 0.93 36.63
C ARG A 4 -0.22 2.21 36.08
N GLN A 5 -0.63 3.35 36.60
CA GLN A 5 -0.19 4.69 36.21
C GLN A 5 0.72 5.31 37.25
N GLY A 6 1.69 4.54 37.76
CA GLY A 6 2.77 5.08 38.59
C GLY A 6 3.73 5.94 37.76
N LYS A 7 4.40 6.89 38.41
CA LYS A 7 5.49 7.65 37.80
C LYS A 7 6.59 6.66 37.38
N PHE A 8 6.92 6.58 36.10
CA PHE A 8 8.03 5.74 35.62
C PHE A 8 9.37 6.37 35.97
N ILE A 9 10.39 5.56 36.23
CA ILE A 9 11.73 6.01 36.58
C ILE A 9 12.45 6.54 35.36
N GLU A 10 12.44 5.76 34.27
CA GLU A 10 13.15 6.07 33.03
C GLU A 10 12.51 5.38 31.83
N ARG A 11 12.51 6.05 30.68
CA ARG A 11 12.11 5.46 29.40
C ARG A 11 13.32 4.83 28.73
N ILE A 12 13.31 3.51 28.58
CA ILE A 12 14.40 2.73 27.97
C ILE A 12 14.28 2.64 26.45
N GLY A 13 13.07 2.74 25.93
CA GLY A 13 12.85 2.61 24.49
C GLY A 13 11.39 2.57 24.07
N SER A 14 11.15 2.23 22.81
CA SER A 14 9.82 2.05 22.23
C SER A 14 9.76 0.78 21.39
N TYR A 15 8.58 0.15 21.36
CA TYR A 15 8.28 -1.04 20.60
C TYR A 15 7.04 -0.81 19.74
N ASN A 16 7.15 -1.07 18.44
CA ASN A 16 6.03 -1.00 17.51
C ASN A 16 5.77 -2.38 16.90
N PRO A 17 4.68 -3.06 17.29
CA PRO A 17 4.31 -4.36 16.74
C PRO A 17 3.65 -4.30 15.36
N ASN A 18 3.18 -3.12 14.92
CA ASN A 18 2.41 -2.98 13.67
C ASN A 18 3.27 -3.09 12.40
N THR A 19 4.59 -3.03 12.55
CA THR A 19 5.53 -3.22 11.45
C THR A 19 5.93 -4.70 11.33
N ASN A 20 6.20 -5.17 10.12
CA ASN A 20 6.73 -6.51 9.89
C ASN A 20 8.08 -6.42 9.14
N PRO A 21 9.20 -6.77 9.78
CA PRO A 21 9.34 -7.15 11.20
C PRO A 21 9.08 -5.97 12.17
N ALA A 22 8.70 -6.29 13.43
CA ALA A 22 8.41 -5.31 14.46
C ALA A 22 9.62 -4.39 14.72
N THR A 23 9.36 -3.08 14.84
CA THR A 23 10.40 -2.08 15.05
C THR A 23 10.66 -1.90 16.54
N ILE A 24 11.92 -2.00 16.94
CA ILE A 24 12.41 -1.85 18.31
C ILE A 24 13.42 -0.72 18.31
N ASN A 25 13.16 0.33 19.10
CA ASN A 25 14.11 1.39 19.39
C ASN A 25 14.46 1.32 20.87
N LEU A 26 15.66 0.84 21.17
CA LEU A 26 16.10 0.58 22.54
C LEU A 26 17.40 1.34 22.85
N ASN A 27 17.45 1.99 24.02
CA ASN A 27 18.72 2.46 24.59
C ASN A 27 19.42 1.26 25.23
N PHE A 28 20.38 0.70 24.49
CA PHE A 28 21.07 -0.54 24.84
C PHE A 28 21.82 -0.43 26.20
N GLU A 29 22.53 0.68 26.42
CA GLU A 29 23.33 0.86 27.62
C GLU A 29 22.46 0.97 28.86
N ARG A 30 21.38 1.73 28.80
CA ARG A 30 20.46 1.87 29.93
C ARG A 30 19.71 0.58 30.23
N ALA A 31 19.32 -0.17 29.19
CA ALA A 31 18.71 -1.48 29.37
C ALA A 31 19.67 -2.48 30.04
N LEU A 32 20.94 -2.48 29.62
CA LEU A 32 21.98 -3.32 30.22
C LEU A 32 22.23 -2.92 31.67
N TYR A 33 22.32 -1.62 31.97
CA TYR A 33 22.47 -1.10 33.35
C TYR A 33 21.38 -1.62 34.27
N TRP A 34 20.10 -1.44 33.89
CA TRP A 34 18.99 -1.91 34.72
C TRP A 34 18.99 -3.43 34.92
N LEU A 35 19.34 -4.19 33.91
CA LEU A 35 19.46 -5.64 34.02
C LEU A 35 20.60 -6.06 34.95
N THR A 36 21.74 -5.36 34.94
CA THR A 36 22.88 -5.65 35.80
C THR A 36 22.61 -5.25 37.25
N THR A 37 21.84 -4.19 37.47
CA THR A 37 21.38 -3.75 38.80
C THR A 37 20.36 -4.71 39.44
N GLY A 38 19.75 -5.61 38.62
CA GLY A 38 18.84 -6.64 39.13
C GLY A 38 17.36 -6.42 38.77
N ALA A 39 17.04 -5.50 37.89
CA ALA A 39 15.68 -5.32 37.41
C ALA A 39 15.18 -6.61 36.70
N GLN A 40 13.96 -7.04 37.06
CA GLN A 40 13.32 -8.21 36.45
C GLN A 40 12.41 -7.77 35.33
N PRO A 41 12.72 -8.11 34.06
CA PRO A 41 11.84 -7.84 32.92
C PRO A 41 10.63 -8.77 32.92
N THR A 42 9.48 -8.28 32.47
CA THR A 42 8.34 -9.14 32.12
C THR A 42 8.70 -9.99 30.89
N ASP A 43 7.94 -11.06 30.61
CA ASP A 43 8.23 -11.97 29.50
C ASP A 43 8.28 -11.25 28.14
N THR A 44 7.37 -10.32 27.91
CA THR A 44 7.37 -9.50 26.69
C THR A 44 8.64 -8.67 26.55
N VAL A 45 9.04 -7.98 27.60
CA VAL A 45 10.26 -7.17 27.62
C VAL A 45 11.50 -8.07 27.50
N ARG A 46 11.52 -9.24 28.13
CA ARG A 46 12.59 -10.21 28.03
C ARG A 46 12.79 -10.67 26.57
N ASN A 47 11.70 -10.93 25.84
CA ASN A 47 11.76 -11.28 24.43
C ASN A 47 12.32 -10.13 23.57
N ILE A 48 11.93 -8.89 23.84
CA ILE A 48 12.46 -7.71 23.15
C ILE A 48 13.95 -7.56 23.42
N LEU A 49 14.38 -7.63 24.68
CA LEU A 49 15.78 -7.53 25.09
C LEU A 49 16.65 -8.69 24.52
N SER A 50 16.06 -9.87 24.35
CA SER A 50 16.72 -11.00 23.70
C SER A 50 16.91 -10.74 22.20
N LYS A 51 15.93 -10.14 21.53
CA LYS A 51 16.06 -9.78 20.11
C LYS A 51 17.16 -8.74 19.88
N GLU A 52 17.28 -7.75 20.73
CA GLU A 52 18.31 -6.71 20.66
C GLU A 52 19.69 -7.16 21.18
N GLY A 53 19.79 -8.30 21.86
CA GLY A 53 21.04 -8.87 22.34
C GLY A 53 21.49 -8.39 23.71
N VAL A 54 20.69 -7.61 24.45
CA VAL A 54 21.05 -7.12 25.79
C VAL A 54 21.26 -8.29 26.76
N LEU A 55 20.41 -9.33 26.67
CA LEU A 55 20.57 -10.51 27.51
C LEU A 55 21.85 -11.29 27.19
N MET A 56 22.26 -11.35 25.91
CA MET A 56 23.50 -11.96 25.48
C MET A 56 24.71 -11.21 26.04
N LYS A 57 24.72 -9.87 25.92
CA LYS A 57 25.80 -9.05 26.50
C LYS A 57 25.89 -9.22 28.02
N LYS A 58 24.74 -9.22 28.72
CA LYS A 58 24.71 -9.51 30.18
C LYS A 58 25.32 -10.88 30.49
N HIS A 59 24.99 -11.91 29.71
CA HIS A 59 25.53 -13.28 29.92
C HIS A 59 27.06 -13.31 29.72
N LEU A 60 27.56 -12.67 28.68
CA LEU A 60 29.00 -12.59 28.40
C LEU A 60 29.75 -11.84 29.50
N LEU A 61 29.21 -10.69 29.95
CA LEU A 61 29.79 -9.95 31.09
C LEU A 61 29.78 -10.78 32.39
N GLY A 62 28.75 -11.60 32.57
CA GLY A 62 28.71 -12.57 33.68
C GLY A 62 29.80 -13.63 33.59
N GLY A 63 30.14 -14.06 32.36
CA GLY A 63 31.26 -14.98 32.12
C GLY A 63 32.62 -14.35 32.41
N VAL A 64 32.83 -13.10 32.00
CA VAL A 64 34.05 -12.34 32.32
C VAL A 64 34.20 -12.16 33.86
N LYS A 65 33.15 -11.83 34.57
CA LYS A 65 33.16 -11.70 36.05
C LYS A 65 33.52 -13.02 36.75
N LYS A 66 33.17 -14.16 36.15
CA LYS A 66 33.49 -15.50 36.65
C LYS A 66 34.86 -16.00 36.19
N GLY A 67 35.60 -15.21 35.41
CA GLY A 67 36.92 -15.60 34.91
C GLY A 67 36.91 -16.66 33.79
N ALA A 68 35.77 -16.89 33.13
CA ALA A 68 35.67 -17.92 32.09
C ALA A 68 36.38 -17.52 30.77
N PHE A 69 36.46 -16.23 30.47
CA PHE A 69 37.13 -15.67 29.29
C PHE A 69 37.37 -14.15 29.48
N THR A 70 38.25 -13.58 28.66
CA THR A 70 38.60 -12.16 28.69
C THR A 70 37.48 -11.28 28.08
N GLU A 71 37.53 -10.01 28.39
CA GLU A 71 36.56 -9.04 27.87
C GLU A 71 36.60 -8.94 26.33
N GLU A 72 37.79 -8.96 25.75
CA GLU A 72 37.99 -8.97 24.30
C GLU A 72 37.30 -10.14 23.60
N VAL A 73 37.40 -11.35 24.18
CA VAL A 73 36.72 -12.54 23.66
C VAL A 73 35.19 -12.38 23.80
N ALA A 74 34.72 -11.77 24.87
CA ALA A 74 33.29 -11.47 25.03
C ALA A 74 32.76 -10.52 23.94
N GLU A 75 33.54 -9.48 23.62
CA GLU A 75 33.18 -8.53 22.58
C GLU A 75 33.15 -9.17 21.19
N GLN A 76 34.19 -9.91 20.82
CA GLN A 76 34.24 -10.65 19.56
C GLN A 76 33.03 -11.60 19.39
N ARG A 77 32.66 -12.34 20.44
CA ARG A 77 31.49 -13.22 20.43
C ARG A 77 30.18 -12.45 20.28
N PHE A 78 30.09 -11.30 20.91
CA PHE A 78 28.93 -10.43 20.80
C PHE A 78 28.78 -9.84 19.40
N GLU A 79 29.86 -9.35 18.80
CA GLU A 79 29.86 -8.82 17.43
C GLU A 79 29.53 -9.90 16.40
N ALA A 80 30.09 -11.09 16.53
CA ALA A 80 29.74 -12.21 15.66
C ALA A 80 28.25 -12.56 15.74
N TRP A 81 27.71 -12.58 16.96
CA TRP A 81 26.29 -12.81 17.17
C TRP A 81 25.43 -11.70 16.53
N LEU A 82 25.82 -10.42 16.69
CA LEU A 82 25.13 -9.28 16.09
C LEU A 82 25.11 -9.35 14.55
N LYS A 83 26.25 -9.69 13.94
CA LYS A 83 26.34 -9.86 12.47
C LYS A 83 25.38 -10.93 11.97
N ASN A 84 25.37 -12.09 12.61
CA ASN A 84 24.47 -13.19 12.26
C ASN A 84 23.00 -12.80 12.45
N LYS A 85 22.69 -12.06 13.50
CA LYS A 85 21.32 -11.61 13.78
C LYS A 85 20.85 -10.56 12.79
N LYS A 86 21.70 -9.59 12.45
CA LYS A 86 21.40 -8.57 11.43
C LYS A 86 21.15 -9.20 10.06
N SER A 87 22.02 -10.12 9.62
CA SER A 87 21.88 -10.80 8.35
C SER A 87 20.56 -11.61 8.27
N ALA A 88 20.16 -12.26 9.36
CA ALA A 88 18.88 -12.98 9.43
C ALA A 88 17.68 -12.03 9.33
N ILE A 89 17.71 -10.89 10.04
CA ILE A 89 16.66 -9.88 9.99
C ILE A 89 16.57 -9.24 8.60
N ASP A 90 17.69 -8.94 7.97
CA ASP A 90 17.72 -8.35 6.63
C ASP A 90 17.22 -9.34 5.57
N ALA A 91 17.53 -10.64 5.71
CA ALA A 91 16.96 -11.68 4.87
C ALA A 91 15.43 -11.81 5.03
N GLU A 92 14.92 -11.71 6.25
CA GLU A 92 13.47 -11.68 6.50
C GLU A 92 12.80 -10.44 5.91
N LYS A 93 13.42 -9.26 6.08
CA LYS A 93 12.93 -8.01 5.47
C LYS A 93 12.87 -8.11 3.95
N ALA A 94 13.91 -8.64 3.33
CA ALA A 94 13.96 -8.84 1.88
C ALA A 94 12.86 -9.79 1.39
N LYS A 95 12.59 -10.88 2.11
CA LYS A 95 11.47 -11.79 1.77
C LYS A 95 10.12 -11.11 1.89
N VAL A 96 9.90 -10.33 2.95
CA VAL A 96 8.63 -9.61 3.17
C VAL A 96 8.43 -8.52 2.12
N SER A 97 9.48 -7.76 1.74
CA SER A 97 9.38 -6.76 0.68
C SER A 97 9.11 -7.41 -0.68
N ALA A 98 9.84 -8.47 -1.04
CA ALA A 98 9.61 -9.20 -2.28
C ALA A 98 8.19 -9.79 -2.38
N ALA A 99 7.65 -10.31 -1.27
CA ALA A 99 6.28 -10.82 -1.23
C ALA A 99 5.24 -9.68 -1.40
N LYS A 100 5.47 -8.51 -0.81
CA LYS A 100 4.62 -7.33 -0.98
C LYS A 100 4.65 -6.81 -2.42
N ASP A 101 5.84 -6.72 -3.01
CA ASP A 101 6.02 -6.25 -4.38
C ASP A 101 5.37 -7.21 -5.39
N ALA A 102 5.51 -8.52 -5.17
CA ALA A 102 4.84 -9.53 -5.98
C ALA A 102 3.31 -9.45 -5.87
N ALA A 103 2.79 -9.26 -4.66
CA ALA A 103 1.35 -9.08 -4.44
C ALA A 103 0.83 -7.77 -5.06
N ALA A 104 1.61 -6.69 -4.97
CA ALA A 104 1.27 -5.40 -5.59
C ALA A 104 1.22 -5.50 -7.12
N LYS A 105 2.21 -6.18 -7.73
CA LYS A 105 2.23 -6.42 -9.19
C LYS A 105 1.00 -7.22 -9.65
N LYS A 106 0.67 -8.31 -8.97
CA LYS A 106 -0.53 -9.10 -9.31
C LYS A 106 -1.81 -8.28 -9.24
N ARG A 107 -1.97 -7.48 -8.16
CA ARG A 107 -3.13 -6.58 -8.03
C ARG A 107 -3.21 -5.56 -9.17
N LEU A 108 -2.08 -5.01 -9.55
CA LEU A 108 -1.99 -4.02 -10.63
C LEU A 108 -2.31 -4.65 -12.00
N GLU A 109 -1.85 -5.87 -12.24
CA GLU A 109 -2.20 -6.65 -13.44
C GLU A 109 -3.72 -6.95 -13.50
N GLU A 110 -4.30 -7.44 -12.40
CA GLU A 110 -5.74 -7.68 -12.30
C GLU A 110 -6.57 -6.39 -12.47
N GLU A 111 -6.08 -5.28 -11.93
CA GLU A 111 -6.74 -3.98 -12.05
C GLU A 111 -6.67 -3.45 -13.49
N THR A 112 -5.53 -3.59 -14.15
CA THR A 112 -5.37 -3.18 -15.56
C THR A 112 -6.26 -4.01 -16.49
N GLU A 113 -6.39 -5.32 -16.26
CA GLU A 113 -7.30 -6.17 -17.00
C GLU A 113 -8.77 -5.76 -16.81
N LYS A 114 -9.18 -5.54 -15.56
CA LYS A 114 -10.54 -5.06 -15.23
C LYS A 114 -10.82 -3.70 -15.84
N ASN A 115 -9.84 -2.81 -15.85
CA ASN A 115 -10.00 -1.47 -16.42
C ASN A 115 -10.08 -1.53 -17.96
N LYS A 116 -9.29 -2.39 -18.62
CA LYS A 116 -9.41 -2.64 -20.06
C LYS A 116 -10.79 -3.18 -20.42
N ALA A 117 -11.25 -4.20 -19.72
CA ALA A 117 -12.58 -4.77 -19.95
C ALA A 117 -13.70 -3.72 -19.76
N LYS A 118 -13.60 -2.88 -18.72
CA LYS A 118 -14.54 -1.78 -18.51
C LYS A 118 -14.46 -0.72 -19.62
N ALA A 119 -13.25 -0.39 -20.07
CA ALA A 119 -13.05 0.59 -21.14
C ALA A 119 -13.68 0.10 -22.47
N GLU A 120 -13.54 -1.18 -22.79
CA GLU A 120 -14.17 -1.80 -23.97
C GLU A 120 -15.69 -1.75 -23.89
N VAL A 121 -16.28 -2.09 -22.74
CA VAL A 121 -17.74 -2.01 -22.52
C VAL A 121 -18.23 -0.56 -22.64
N VAL A 122 -17.50 0.39 -22.07
CA VAL A 122 -17.86 1.82 -22.17
C VAL A 122 -17.70 2.33 -23.61
N ALA A 123 -16.65 1.92 -24.31
CA ALA A 123 -16.45 2.26 -25.72
C ALA A 123 -17.58 1.70 -26.61
N ALA A 124 -17.95 0.43 -26.38
CA ALA A 124 -19.06 -0.21 -27.09
C ALA A 124 -20.40 0.52 -26.82
N LYS A 125 -20.68 0.90 -25.57
CA LYS A 125 -21.88 1.67 -25.23
C LYS A 125 -21.90 3.04 -25.90
N LYS A 126 -20.78 3.76 -25.87
CA LYS A 126 -20.66 5.06 -26.53
C LYS A 126 -20.81 4.95 -28.05
N ALA A 127 -20.26 3.91 -28.67
CA ALA A 127 -20.43 3.66 -30.07
C ALA A 127 -21.89 3.35 -30.42
N ALA A 128 -22.59 2.54 -29.61
CA ALA A 128 -24.00 2.25 -29.79
C ALA A 128 -24.88 3.49 -29.60
N GLU A 129 -24.60 4.34 -28.59
CA GLU A 129 -25.31 5.60 -28.40
C GLU A 129 -25.06 6.61 -29.53
N ALA A 130 -23.84 6.67 -30.06
CA ALA A 130 -23.50 7.51 -31.20
C ALA A 130 -24.19 7.03 -32.48
N ALA A 131 -24.26 5.71 -32.72
CA ALA A 131 -24.97 5.13 -33.81
C ALA A 131 -26.49 5.40 -33.74
N ALA A 132 -27.09 5.22 -32.54
CA ALA A 132 -28.51 5.51 -32.32
C ALA A 132 -28.84 7.00 -32.51
N LYS A 133 -27.94 7.90 -32.10
CA LYS A 133 -28.11 9.35 -32.34
C LYS A 133 -27.99 9.68 -33.84
N ALA A 134 -27.05 9.07 -34.55
CA ALA A 134 -26.90 9.29 -35.98
C ALA A 134 -28.11 8.77 -36.77
N GLU A 135 -28.68 7.63 -36.40
CA GLU A 135 -29.91 7.11 -37.00
C GLU A 135 -31.11 8.02 -36.69
N ALA A 136 -31.22 8.52 -35.46
CA ALA A 136 -32.31 9.47 -35.09
C ALA A 136 -32.18 10.81 -35.84
N GLU A 137 -30.96 11.34 -36.01
CA GLU A 137 -30.72 12.55 -36.82
C GLU A 137 -30.98 12.32 -38.31
N ALA A 138 -30.64 11.13 -38.83
CA ALA A 138 -30.93 10.81 -40.22
C ALA A 138 -32.43 10.62 -40.47
N ALA A 139 -33.15 9.99 -39.52
CA ALA A 139 -34.61 9.88 -39.59
C ALA A 139 -35.30 11.25 -39.50
N ALA A 140 -34.86 12.13 -38.61
CA ALA A 140 -35.41 13.49 -38.49
C ALA A 140 -35.17 14.34 -39.74
N LYS A 141 -34.02 14.22 -40.39
CA LYS A 141 -33.74 14.90 -41.68
C LYS A 141 -34.57 14.35 -42.83
N ALA A 142 -34.80 13.04 -42.84
CA ALA A 142 -35.64 12.40 -43.84
C ALA A 142 -37.11 12.80 -43.69
N GLU A 143 -37.62 12.98 -42.45
CA GLU A 143 -38.95 13.48 -42.20
C GLU A 143 -39.08 14.99 -42.58
N GLU A 144 -38.04 15.79 -42.36
CA GLU A 144 -38.01 17.21 -42.70
C GLU A 144 -37.96 17.38 -44.25
N GLU A 145 -37.20 16.59 -45.00
CA GLU A 145 -37.18 16.58 -46.44
C GLU A 145 -38.51 16.06 -47.04
N ALA A 146 -39.13 15.07 -46.44
CA ALA A 146 -40.43 14.57 -46.89
C ALA A 146 -41.53 15.60 -46.69
N ASN A 147 -41.45 16.36 -45.61
CA ASN A 147 -42.42 17.43 -45.32
C ASN A 147 -42.20 18.68 -46.18
N ALA A 148 -40.95 18.98 -46.57
CA ALA A 148 -40.63 20.09 -47.49
C ALA A 148 -41.07 19.81 -48.93
N VAL A 149 -41.12 18.53 -49.37
CA VAL A 149 -41.64 18.13 -50.68
C VAL A 149 -43.17 18.16 -50.71
N ALA A 150 -43.86 18.03 -49.54
CA ALA A 150 -45.32 18.07 -49.46
C ALA A 150 -45.91 19.52 -49.46
N GLU A 151 -45.06 20.50 -49.21
CA GLU A 151 -45.48 21.93 -49.12
C GLU A 151 -45.09 22.81 -50.32
N ALA A 152 -44.85 22.22 -51.50
CA ALA A 152 -44.65 22.95 -52.73
C ALA A 152 -46.03 23.38 -53.30
N PRO A 153 -46.37 24.70 -53.34
CA PRO A 153 -47.68 25.15 -53.87
C PRO A 153 -47.75 24.92 -55.37
N ALA A 154 -48.82 24.26 -55.80
CA ALA A 154 -49.27 24.22 -57.17
C ALA A 154 -49.65 25.62 -57.65
N THR A 155 -48.76 26.30 -58.38
CA THR A 155 -49.12 27.49 -59.13
C THR A 155 -49.78 27.08 -60.40
N ASP A 156 -51.07 27.24 -60.40
CA ASP A 156 -52.03 27.12 -61.46
C ASP A 156 -51.70 28.04 -62.65
N ALA A 157 -51.72 27.44 -63.82
CA ALA A 157 -51.63 28.17 -65.09
C ALA A 157 -53.02 28.56 -65.50
N ALA A 158 -53.26 29.82 -65.61
CA ALA A 158 -54.48 30.33 -66.24
C ALA A 158 -54.17 30.97 -67.59
N PRO A 159 -55.05 30.77 -68.56
CA PRO A 159 -54.79 31.07 -69.98
C PRO A 159 -55.12 32.48 -70.41
N ALA A 160 -54.53 32.83 -71.50
CA ALA A 160 -54.76 34.07 -72.22
C ALA A 160 -56.18 34.17 -72.85
N SER A 161 -56.67 35.37 -72.89
CA SER A 161 -57.58 35.89 -73.86
C SER A 161 -57.52 37.44 -73.81
N GLU A 162 -57.01 38.08 -74.80
CA GLU A 162 -57.56 38.56 -75.97
C GLU A 162 -58.35 39.91 -75.86
N SER A 163 -57.98 40.78 -76.77
CA SER A 163 -58.69 41.89 -77.49
C SER A 163 -58.53 43.27 -76.84
N ALA A 164 -57.92 44.11 -77.64
CA ALA A 164 -58.43 45.10 -78.63
C ALA A 164 -58.73 46.44 -78.00
N GLU A 165 -58.15 47.40 -78.51
CA GLU A 165 -58.27 48.74 -79.09
C GLU A 165 -57.22 49.74 -78.62
#